data_c0c66fe64f1500fa49f9f4d66f9a6e1d
#
_entry.id   c0c66fe64f1500fa49f9f4d66f9a6e1d
#
_cell.length_a   1.000
_cell.length_b   1.000
_cell.length_c   1.000
_cell.angle_alpha   90.00
_cell.angle_beta   90.00
_cell.angle_gamma   90.00
#
_symmetry.space_group_name_H-M   'P 1'
#
loop_
_entity.id
_entity.type
_entity.pdbx_description
1 polymer ?
#
loop_
_entity_poly.entity_id
_entity_poly.type
_entity_poly.pdbx_seq_one_letter_code
_entity_poly.pdbx_strand_id
1 'polypeptide(L)'
;MGHQRDTDIARSFKTIDWLKAEVLGSVASVYRSLASTDEDPRASDLANAIIGCYLLAKRLGISYAALDEQIDINIRENIQNGHEVEQWYKDFSALASHRKGRSS
;
A
#
# COMPACT_ATOMS: atom_id res chain seq x y z
N MET A 1 17.48 27.93 -15.29
CA MET A 1 16.52 26.85 -15.56
C MET A 1 17.01 25.47 -15.16
N GLY A 2 18.30 25.16 -15.43
CA GLY A 2 18.88 23.89 -15.05
C GLY A 2 18.91 23.60 -13.55
N HIS A 3 19.13 24.61 -12.74
CA HIS A 3 19.23 24.46 -11.29
C HIS A 3 17.95 23.98 -10.63
N GLN A 4 16.80 24.51 -11.05
CA GLN A 4 15.53 24.15 -10.45
C GLN A 4 15.14 22.72 -10.82
N ARG A 5 15.38 22.34 -12.07
CA ARG A 5 15.09 20.98 -12.54
C ARG A 5 15.96 19.96 -11.82
N ASP A 6 17.27 20.24 -11.68
CA ASP A 6 18.19 19.35 -10.98
C ASP A 6 17.81 19.20 -9.50
N THR A 7 17.40 20.29 -8.87
CA THR A 7 16.95 20.29 -7.49
C THR A 7 15.67 19.45 -7.33
N ASP A 8 14.74 19.58 -8.28
CA ASP A 8 13.47 18.82 -8.25
C ASP A 8 13.71 17.34 -8.45
N ILE A 9 14.64 16.97 -9.34
CA ILE A 9 15.01 15.56 -9.57
C ILE A 9 15.64 14.98 -8.30
N ALA A 10 16.60 15.69 -7.72
CA ALA A 10 17.28 15.25 -6.50
C ALA A 10 16.30 15.10 -5.34
N ARG A 11 15.37 16.05 -5.21
CA ARG A 11 14.33 16.01 -4.19
C ARG A 11 13.41 14.81 -4.38
N SER A 12 13.06 14.51 -5.63
CA SER A 12 12.21 13.37 -5.96
C SER A 12 12.88 12.05 -5.57
N PHE A 13 14.17 11.87 -5.89
CA PHE A 13 14.92 10.67 -5.50
C PHE A 13 15.02 10.52 -3.99
N LYS A 14 15.26 11.61 -3.29
CA LYS A 14 15.34 11.64 -1.84
C LYS A 14 14.00 11.23 -1.21
N THR A 15 12.91 11.75 -1.76
CA THR A 15 11.56 11.43 -1.29
C THR A 15 11.23 9.96 -1.52
N ILE A 16 11.61 9.41 -2.67
CA ILE A 16 11.40 7.99 -2.98
C ILE A 16 12.16 7.12 -1.97
N ASP A 17 13.42 7.44 -1.71
CA ASP A 17 14.21 6.68 -0.73
C ASP A 17 13.60 6.75 0.67
N TRP A 18 13.15 7.93 1.08
CA TRP A 18 12.48 8.10 2.37
C TRP A 18 11.20 7.28 2.45
N LEU A 19 10.37 7.30 1.39
CA LEU A 19 9.11 6.57 1.35
C LEU A 19 9.34 5.05 1.38
N LYS A 20 10.37 4.56 0.70
CA LYS A 20 10.75 3.14 0.78
C LYS A 20 11.02 2.73 2.23
N ALA A 21 11.82 3.54 2.94
CA ALA A 21 12.15 3.26 4.32
C ALA A 21 10.91 3.32 5.21
N GLU A 22 10.02 4.27 4.98
CA GLU A 22 8.78 4.41 5.75
C GLU A 22 7.84 3.21 5.57
N VAL A 23 7.67 2.74 4.33
CA VAL A 23 6.83 1.58 4.04
C VAL A 23 7.42 0.34 4.72
N LEU A 24 8.70 0.09 4.55
CA LEU A 24 9.37 -1.06 5.17
C LEU A 24 9.31 -0.98 6.70
N GLY A 25 9.52 0.21 7.26
CA GLY A 25 9.46 0.43 8.70
C GLY A 25 8.07 0.16 9.27
N SER A 26 7.02 0.59 8.56
CA SER A 26 5.64 0.36 8.98
C SER A 26 5.31 -1.13 8.98
N VAL A 27 5.71 -1.85 7.93
CA VAL A 27 5.50 -3.30 7.84
C VAL A 27 6.29 -4.02 8.95
N ALA A 28 7.55 -3.62 9.16
CA ALA A 28 8.38 -4.21 10.21
C ALA A 28 7.76 -4.00 11.60
N SER A 29 7.14 -2.83 11.82
CA SER A 29 6.45 -2.53 13.06
C SER A 29 5.28 -3.49 13.31
N VAL A 30 4.52 -3.80 12.26
CA VAL A 30 3.43 -4.79 12.34
C VAL A 30 3.99 -6.15 12.75
N TYR A 31 5.06 -6.60 12.13
CA TYR A 31 5.66 -7.90 12.45
C TYR A 31 6.17 -7.96 13.88
N ARG A 32 6.75 -6.88 14.38
CA ARG A 32 7.19 -6.81 15.77
C ARG A 32 6.01 -6.91 16.75
N SER A 33 4.91 -6.25 16.41
CA SER A 33 3.68 -6.32 17.22
C SER A 33 3.13 -7.75 17.29
N LEU A 34 3.19 -8.47 16.16
CA LEU A 34 2.71 -9.86 16.10
C LEU A 34 3.60 -10.80 16.91
N ALA A 35 4.86 -10.49 17.06
CA ALA A 35 5.79 -11.30 17.85
C ALA A 35 5.64 -11.05 19.35
N SER A 36 5.03 -9.95 19.76
CA SER A 36 4.81 -9.60 21.16
C SER A 36 3.48 -10.17 21.62
N THR A 37 3.45 -10.76 22.83
CA THR A 37 2.21 -11.28 23.40
C THR A 37 1.37 -10.18 24.06
N ASP A 38 1.94 -9.01 24.28
CA ASP A 38 1.29 -7.92 25.00
C ASP A 38 0.74 -6.82 24.10
N GLU A 39 1.01 -6.87 22.80
CA GLU A 39 0.58 -5.81 21.89
C GLU A 39 -0.28 -6.37 20.75
N ASP A 40 -1.43 -5.73 20.54
CA ASP A 40 -2.26 -6.04 19.40
C ASP A 40 -1.67 -5.44 18.12
N PRO A 41 -1.86 -6.09 16.95
CA PRO A 41 -1.48 -5.51 15.68
C PRO A 41 -2.13 -4.13 15.51
N ARG A 42 -1.33 -3.14 15.19
CA ARG A 42 -1.82 -1.76 15.14
C ARG A 42 -2.37 -1.41 13.76
N ALA A 43 -3.64 -1.04 13.72
CA ALA A 43 -4.25 -0.50 12.51
C ALA A 43 -3.46 0.69 11.99
N SER A 44 -2.89 1.50 12.88
CA SER A 44 -2.10 2.67 12.51
C SER A 44 -0.88 2.30 11.65
N ASP A 45 -0.14 1.25 12.02
CA ASP A 45 1.03 0.82 11.26
C ASP A 45 0.63 0.29 9.87
N LEU A 46 -0.44 -0.50 9.81
CA LEU A 46 -0.98 -0.99 8.53
C LEU A 46 -1.45 0.17 7.66
N ALA A 47 -2.15 1.13 8.26
CA ALA A 47 -2.60 2.33 7.55
C ALA A 47 -1.41 3.12 7.00
N ASN A 48 -0.36 3.29 7.79
CA ASN A 48 0.84 4.00 7.34
C ASN A 48 1.53 3.29 6.18
N ALA A 49 1.55 1.97 6.18
CA ALA A 49 2.10 1.20 5.05
C ALA A 49 1.30 1.46 3.78
N ILE A 50 -0.02 1.46 3.87
CA ILE A 50 -0.90 1.72 2.73
C ILE A 50 -0.72 3.16 2.22
N ILE A 51 -0.71 4.13 3.13
CA ILE A 51 -0.48 5.54 2.80
C ILE A 51 0.86 5.70 2.08
N GLY A 52 1.90 5.09 2.64
CA GLY A 52 3.24 5.14 2.05
C GLY A 52 3.28 4.57 0.63
N CYS A 53 2.55 3.48 0.39
CA CYS A 53 2.45 2.90 -0.95
C CYS A 53 1.79 3.85 -1.95
N TYR A 54 0.72 4.53 -1.55
CA TYR A 54 0.07 5.53 -2.40
C TYR A 54 1.02 6.68 -2.73
N LEU A 55 1.70 7.20 -1.72
CA LEU A 55 2.63 8.31 -1.92
C LEU A 55 3.82 7.91 -2.80
N LEU A 56 4.33 6.71 -2.59
CA LEU A 56 5.42 6.18 -3.40
C LEU A 56 4.98 6.02 -4.86
N ALA A 57 3.79 5.47 -5.09
CA ALA A 57 3.24 5.33 -6.44
C ALA A 57 3.19 6.68 -7.15
N LYS A 58 2.72 7.72 -6.44
CA LYS A 58 2.64 9.08 -6.99
C LYS A 58 4.01 9.57 -7.44
N ARG A 59 5.04 9.35 -6.62
CA ARG A 59 6.42 9.77 -6.97
C ARG A 59 6.96 8.99 -8.16
N LEU A 60 6.48 7.77 -8.40
CA LEU A 60 6.89 6.94 -9.53
C LEU A 60 6.05 7.19 -10.79
N GLY A 61 5.15 8.18 -10.76
CA GLY A 61 4.34 8.54 -11.91
C GLY A 61 3.03 7.77 -12.03
N ILE A 62 2.65 7.04 -10.99
CA ILE A 62 1.40 6.29 -10.95
C ILE A 62 0.38 7.10 -10.16
N SER A 63 -0.73 7.48 -10.79
CA SER A 63 -1.78 8.24 -10.11
C SER A 63 -2.48 7.38 -9.07
N TYR A 64 -3.11 8.01 -8.09
CA TYR A 64 -3.89 7.30 -7.09
C TYR A 64 -5.00 6.47 -7.74
N ALA A 65 -5.66 7.02 -8.76
CA ALA A 65 -6.71 6.33 -9.49
C ALA A 65 -6.17 5.08 -10.21
N ALA A 66 -4.99 5.19 -10.83
CA ALA A 66 -4.37 4.07 -11.52
C ALA A 66 -3.99 2.96 -10.53
N LEU A 67 -3.48 3.33 -9.36
CA LEU A 67 -3.16 2.36 -8.32
C LEU A 67 -4.42 1.67 -7.81
N ASP A 68 -5.49 2.43 -7.56
CA ASP A 68 -6.78 1.87 -7.13
C ASP A 68 -7.31 0.87 -8.16
N GLU A 69 -7.25 1.22 -9.43
CA GLU A 69 -7.68 0.33 -10.50
C GLU A 69 -6.87 -0.97 -10.53
N GLN A 70 -5.56 -0.87 -10.34
CA GLN A 70 -4.69 -2.04 -10.33
C GLN A 70 -4.98 -2.92 -9.12
N ILE A 71 -5.26 -2.31 -7.96
CA ILE A 71 -5.66 -3.07 -6.76
C ILE A 71 -6.93 -3.88 -7.07
N ASP A 72 -7.92 -3.26 -7.69
CA ASP A 72 -9.17 -3.93 -8.01
C ASP A 72 -8.96 -5.08 -9.02
N ILE A 73 -8.08 -4.87 -10.01
CA ILE A 73 -7.72 -5.93 -10.96
C ILE A 73 -7.07 -7.09 -10.22
N ASN A 74 -6.12 -6.81 -9.36
CA ASN A 74 -5.39 -7.85 -8.62
C ASN A 74 -6.32 -8.64 -7.69
N ILE A 75 -7.27 -7.96 -7.06
CA ILE A 75 -8.26 -8.63 -6.21
C ILE A 75 -9.09 -9.60 -7.05
N ARG A 76 -9.60 -9.16 -8.20
CA ARG A 76 -10.41 -10.02 -9.08
C ARG A 76 -9.62 -11.22 -9.57
N GLU A 77 -8.36 -11.02 -9.93
CA GLU A 77 -7.50 -12.13 -10.38
C GLU A 77 -7.32 -13.17 -9.29
N ASN A 78 -7.11 -12.75 -8.04
CA ASN A 78 -6.96 -13.67 -6.93
C ASN A 78 -8.26 -14.44 -6.64
N ILE A 79 -9.40 -13.81 -6.81
CA ILE A 79 -10.70 -14.48 -6.68
C ILE A 79 -10.84 -15.53 -7.79
N GLN A 80 -10.59 -15.14 -9.04
CA GLN A 80 -10.75 -16.02 -10.20
C GLN A 80 -9.79 -17.20 -10.16
N ASN A 81 -8.58 -16.98 -9.69
CA ASN A 81 -7.57 -18.04 -9.62
C ASN A 81 -7.75 -18.95 -8.40
N GLY A 82 -8.74 -18.67 -7.55
CA GLY A 82 -9.04 -19.53 -6.41
C GLY A 82 -7.96 -19.52 -5.34
N HIS A 83 -7.41 -18.33 -5.03
CA HIS A 83 -6.44 -18.19 -3.98
C HIS A 83 -6.94 -18.82 -2.66
N GLU A 84 -6.06 -19.48 -1.91
CA GLU A 84 -6.43 -20.16 -0.67
C GLU A 84 -7.17 -19.26 0.32
N VAL A 85 -6.73 -18.00 0.46
CA VAL A 85 -7.37 -17.02 1.35
C VAL A 85 -8.82 -16.79 0.92
N GLU A 86 -9.09 -16.77 -0.39
CA GLU A 86 -10.45 -16.62 -0.89
C GLU A 86 -11.28 -17.87 -0.63
N GLN A 87 -10.70 -19.06 -0.87
CA GLN A 87 -11.39 -20.32 -0.66
C GLN A 87 -11.77 -20.54 0.79
N TRP A 88 -10.88 -20.17 1.71
CA TRP A 88 -11.07 -20.44 3.14
C TRP A 88 -11.88 -19.35 3.84
N TYR A 89 -11.66 -18.08 3.49
CA TYR A 89 -12.20 -16.96 4.26
C TYR A 89 -13.04 -15.98 3.45
N LYS A 90 -13.00 -16.04 2.12
CA LYS A 90 -13.64 -15.06 1.24
C LYS A 90 -13.13 -13.64 1.47
N ASP A 91 -11.88 -13.50 1.89
CA ASP A 91 -11.31 -12.20 2.24
C ASP A 91 -11.14 -11.28 1.03
N PHE A 92 -10.79 -11.83 -0.14
CA PHE A 92 -10.69 -11.01 -1.35
C PHE A 92 -12.05 -10.46 -1.78
N SER A 93 -13.08 -11.29 -1.70
CA SER A 93 -14.45 -10.84 -2.01
C SER A 93 -14.94 -9.79 -1.02
N ALA A 94 -14.65 -9.99 0.26
CA ALA A 94 -15.00 -9.04 1.31
C ALA A 94 -14.29 -7.70 1.10
N LEU A 95 -13.00 -7.74 0.75
CA LEU A 95 -12.24 -6.53 0.47
C LEU A 95 -12.78 -5.80 -0.77
N ALA A 96 -13.13 -6.54 -1.82
CA ALA A 96 -13.73 -5.96 -3.02
C ALA A 96 -15.01 -5.21 -2.68
N SER A 97 -15.87 -5.81 -1.85
CA SER A 97 -17.12 -5.18 -1.41
C SER A 97 -16.86 -3.94 -0.57
N HIS A 98 -15.89 -4.00 0.32
CA HIS A 98 -15.50 -2.85 1.16
C HIS A 98 -15.05 -1.67 0.29
N ARG A 99 -14.22 -1.94 -0.71
CA ARG A 99 -13.70 -0.91 -1.59
C ARG A 99 -14.81 -0.26 -2.43
N LYS A 100 -15.78 -1.03 -2.89
CA LYS A 100 -16.94 -0.50 -3.63
C LYS A 100 -17.76 0.45 -2.76
N GLY A 101 -17.99 0.09 -1.50
CA GLY A 101 -18.73 0.92 -0.56
C GLY A 101 -18.07 2.26 -0.31
N ARG A 102 -16.74 2.30 -0.32
CA ARG A 102 -15.98 3.53 -0.11
C ARG A 102 -15.91 4.40 -1.35
N SER A 103 -16.08 3.81 -2.53
CA SER A 103 -15.98 4.53 -3.81
C SER A 103 -17.25 5.31 -4.17
N SER A 104 -18.36 4.97 -3.55
CA SER A 104 -19.64 5.66 -3.81
C SER A 104 -19.89 6.90 -2.91
#